data_4eb2b1547f57d695c1084c549f54d793
#
_entry.id   4eb2b1547f57d695c1084c549f54d793
#
_cell.length_a   1.000
_cell.length_b   1.000
_cell.length_c   1.000
_cell.angle_alpha   90.00
_cell.angle_beta   90.00
_cell.angle_gamma   90.00
#
_symmetry.space_group_name_H-M   'P 1'
#
loop_
_entity.id
_entity.type
_entity.pdbx_description
1 polymer ?
#
loop_
_entity_poly.entity_id
_entity_poly.type
_entity_poly.pdbx_seq_one_letter_code
_entity_poly.pdbx_strand_id
1 'polypeptide(L)'
;MKKYVQQLIDLFARGEYTPDITRQVQQWLADDTHKDEKQQALRSLWEQAAEQEMSGDLKKSMKRMKKNTGMSANSSSYTIGMWAWRVAAVVLLAVSSVSLYLLNEQAGRSENLLERYVPTAALQQLTLPDGTKVMLNSHSMLLYPKEFTGKTRSVYLVGEADFKVKPDKKHPFIVKACDMQVTALGTEFNVNAYPENSELLTTLLEGSVKVEFNELSDEVILVPGQQLAYNKQTKQHSLQQPEIDDVTAWQRGELVFGNMTLGEIFTELERKYPYTFIYSENSLGDKTYRFRFPKNASIEDVMTIITQVAGDIKYVVKGNNCYIKK
;
A
#
# COMPACT_ATOMS: atom_id res chain seq x y z
N MET A 1 14.70 2.02 1.10
CA MET A 1 14.02 1.67 -0.18
C MET A 1 13.65 0.19 -0.25
N LYS A 2 14.56 -0.78 -0.02
CA LYS A 2 14.26 -2.25 -0.06
C LYS A 2 12.98 -2.66 0.68
N LYS A 3 12.77 -2.15 1.89
CA LYS A 3 11.61 -2.48 2.73
C LYS A 3 10.26 -2.05 2.10
N TYR A 4 10.24 -0.91 1.40
CA TYR A 4 9.02 -0.38 0.77
C TYR A 4 8.63 -1.13 -0.51
N VAL A 5 9.63 -1.50 -1.34
CA VAL A 5 9.40 -2.33 -2.53
C VAL A 5 8.84 -3.69 -2.13
N GLN A 6 9.43 -4.32 -1.08
CA GLN A 6 8.95 -5.57 -0.52
C GLN A 6 7.48 -5.46 -0.09
N GLN A 7 7.14 -4.44 0.67
CA GLN A 7 5.79 -4.26 1.20
C GLN A 7 4.75 -3.93 0.15
N LEU A 8 5.14 -3.18 -0.88
CA LEU A 8 4.27 -2.93 -2.03
C LEU A 8 3.96 -4.23 -2.76
N ILE A 9 4.97 -5.09 -2.95
CA ILE A 9 4.81 -6.40 -3.57
C ILE A 9 3.96 -7.31 -2.68
N ASP A 10 4.15 -7.31 -1.36
CA ASP A 10 3.32 -8.05 -0.40
C ASP A 10 1.87 -7.58 -0.41
N LEU A 11 1.63 -6.26 -0.52
CA LEU A 11 0.31 -5.67 -0.67
C LEU A 11 -0.41 -6.23 -1.90
N PHE A 12 0.30 -6.32 -3.03
CA PHE A 12 -0.26 -6.86 -4.26
C PHE A 12 -0.43 -8.37 -4.24
N ALA A 13 0.43 -9.11 -3.53
CA ALA A 13 0.35 -10.56 -3.44
C ALA A 13 -0.85 -11.05 -2.63
N ARG A 14 -1.35 -10.24 -1.68
CA ARG A 14 -2.45 -10.61 -0.78
C ARG A 14 -3.84 -10.17 -1.25
N GLY A 15 -3.95 -9.26 -2.19
CA GLY A 15 -5.22 -8.67 -2.60
C GLY A 15 -5.80 -9.25 -3.88
N GLU A 16 -7.14 -9.31 -3.97
CA GLU A 16 -7.83 -9.52 -5.24
C GLU A 16 -8.02 -8.17 -5.93
N TYR A 17 -7.38 -8.00 -7.09
CA TYR A 17 -7.41 -6.75 -7.86
C TYR A 17 -8.12 -6.92 -9.18
N THR A 18 -8.65 -5.82 -9.71
CA THR A 18 -9.20 -5.83 -11.06
C THR A 18 -8.10 -6.19 -12.07
N PRO A 19 -8.43 -6.83 -13.21
CA PRO A 19 -7.46 -7.22 -14.24
C PRO A 19 -6.56 -6.06 -14.70
N ASP A 20 -7.10 -4.84 -14.74
CA ASP A 20 -6.36 -3.65 -15.15
C ASP A 20 -5.26 -3.28 -14.14
N ILE A 21 -5.57 -3.35 -12.86
CA ILE A 21 -4.61 -3.08 -11.78
C ILE A 21 -3.51 -4.15 -11.75
N THR A 22 -3.91 -5.42 -11.87
CA THR A 22 -2.95 -6.53 -11.93
C THR A 22 -1.95 -6.34 -13.07
N ARG A 23 -2.41 -5.90 -14.24
CA ARG A 23 -1.55 -5.64 -15.40
C ARG A 23 -0.60 -4.46 -15.17
N GLN A 24 -1.09 -3.36 -14.57
CA GLN A 24 -0.27 -2.19 -14.25
C GLN A 24 0.87 -2.55 -13.28
N VAL A 25 0.57 -3.36 -12.26
CA VAL A 25 1.57 -3.84 -11.32
C VAL A 25 2.58 -4.77 -11.99
N GLN A 26 2.13 -5.68 -12.85
CA GLN A 26 3.03 -6.56 -13.62
C GLN A 26 3.99 -5.75 -14.49
N GLN A 27 3.52 -4.66 -15.11
CA GLN A 27 4.39 -3.77 -15.89
C GLN A 27 5.36 -3.00 -15.02
N TRP A 28 4.91 -2.46 -13.87
CA TRP A 28 5.80 -1.82 -12.91
C TRP A 28 6.86 -2.80 -12.38
N LEU A 29 6.51 -4.07 -12.15
CA LEU A 29 7.47 -5.11 -11.78
C LEU A 29 8.47 -5.39 -12.90
N ALA A 30 8.06 -5.30 -14.16
CA ALA A 30 8.90 -5.54 -15.34
C ALA A 30 9.78 -4.35 -15.72
N ASP A 31 9.48 -3.14 -15.24
CA ASP A 31 10.30 -1.95 -15.46
C ASP A 31 11.66 -2.09 -14.75
N ASP A 32 12.73 -1.58 -15.37
CA ASP A 32 14.11 -1.67 -14.85
C ASP A 32 14.36 -0.76 -13.61
N THR A 33 13.44 0.13 -13.26
CA THR A 33 13.52 0.96 -12.05
C THR A 33 13.50 0.07 -10.80
N HIS A 34 14.52 0.17 -9.95
CA HIS A 34 14.68 -0.65 -8.73
C HIS A 34 14.67 -2.18 -8.95
N LYS A 35 15.23 -2.63 -10.08
CA LYS A 35 15.21 -4.03 -10.53
C LYS A 35 15.71 -5.03 -9.48
N ASP A 36 16.84 -4.74 -8.86
CA ASP A 36 17.46 -5.65 -7.86
C ASP A 36 16.58 -5.77 -6.60
N GLU A 37 15.96 -4.68 -6.18
CA GLU A 37 15.07 -4.64 -5.01
C GLU A 37 13.76 -5.40 -5.30
N LYS A 38 13.19 -5.23 -6.49
CA LYS A 38 12.00 -5.97 -6.95
C LYS A 38 12.28 -7.47 -7.06
N GLN A 39 13.43 -7.86 -7.62
CA GLN A 39 13.82 -9.27 -7.72
C GLN A 39 14.03 -9.91 -6.34
N GLN A 40 14.64 -9.19 -5.41
CA GLN A 40 14.85 -9.69 -4.05
C GLN A 40 13.52 -9.86 -3.31
N ALA A 41 12.59 -8.91 -3.47
CA ALA A 41 11.27 -8.96 -2.88
C ALA A 41 10.41 -10.12 -3.45
N LEU A 42 10.41 -10.32 -4.76
CA LEU A 42 9.73 -11.45 -5.40
C LEU A 42 10.31 -12.80 -4.96
N ARG A 43 11.64 -12.88 -4.78
CA ARG A 43 12.29 -14.11 -4.32
C ARG A 43 11.89 -14.46 -2.89
N SER A 44 11.81 -13.48 -1.99
CA SER A 44 11.36 -13.71 -0.61
C SER A 44 9.90 -14.18 -0.53
N LEU A 45 9.02 -13.62 -1.37
CA LEU A 45 7.63 -14.10 -1.51
C LEU A 45 7.56 -15.55 -2.01
N TRP A 46 8.38 -15.89 -3.01
CA TRP A 46 8.44 -17.25 -3.53
C TRP A 46 8.92 -18.26 -2.48
N GLU A 47 9.93 -17.89 -1.69
CA GLU A 47 10.44 -18.71 -0.59
C GLU A 47 9.38 -18.92 0.49
N GLN A 48 8.63 -17.86 0.89
CA GLN A 48 7.51 -17.95 1.82
C GLN A 48 6.35 -18.82 1.28
N ALA A 49 6.02 -18.68 0.00
CA ALA A 49 4.97 -19.48 -0.64
C ALA A 49 5.36 -20.95 -0.78
N ALA A 50 6.65 -21.26 -0.94
CA ALA A 50 7.17 -22.62 -1.03
C ALA A 50 7.17 -23.36 0.32
N GLU A 51 7.26 -22.63 1.44
CA GLU A 51 7.16 -23.18 2.80
C GLU A 51 5.70 -23.47 3.24
N GLN A 52 4.72 -22.82 2.62
CA GLN A 52 3.32 -23.17 2.83
C GLN A 52 3.02 -24.46 2.05
N GLU A 53 2.82 -25.57 2.78
CA GLU A 53 2.43 -26.86 2.19
C GLU A 53 1.28 -26.68 1.20
N MET A 54 1.47 -27.11 -0.04
CA MET A 54 0.44 -27.15 -1.08
C MET A 54 -0.82 -27.81 -0.51
N SER A 55 -1.89 -27.07 -0.34
CA SER A 55 -3.14 -27.57 0.21
C SER A 55 -3.61 -28.80 -0.58
N GLY A 56 -4.15 -29.80 0.14
CA GLY A 56 -4.53 -31.10 -0.44
C GLY A 56 -5.52 -31.04 -1.60
N ASP A 57 -6.16 -29.89 -1.84
CA ASP A 57 -7.10 -29.64 -2.93
C ASP A 57 -6.43 -29.54 -4.32
N LEU A 58 -5.22 -29.01 -4.41
CA LEU A 58 -4.47 -28.93 -5.69
C LEU A 58 -4.06 -30.33 -6.18
N LYS A 59 -3.66 -31.22 -5.25
CA LYS A 59 -3.36 -32.65 -5.59
C LYS A 59 -4.61 -33.39 -6.06
N LYS A 60 -5.78 -33.10 -5.49
CA LYS A 60 -7.07 -33.68 -5.91
C LYS A 60 -7.51 -33.18 -7.28
N SER A 61 -7.32 -31.90 -7.57
CA SER A 61 -7.66 -31.29 -8.86
C SER A 61 -6.76 -31.79 -9.98
N MET A 62 -5.46 -31.93 -9.77
CA MET A 62 -4.55 -32.56 -10.74
C MET A 62 -4.86 -34.03 -10.99
N LYS A 63 -5.28 -34.79 -9.97
CA LYS A 63 -5.67 -36.21 -10.11
C LYS A 63 -7.01 -36.36 -10.88
N ARG A 64 -7.95 -35.40 -10.73
CA ARG A 64 -9.19 -35.32 -11.53
C ARG A 64 -8.89 -34.98 -12.99
N MET A 65 -8.00 -34.03 -13.25
CA MET A 65 -7.60 -33.67 -14.61
C MET A 65 -6.95 -34.86 -15.36
N LYS A 66 -6.08 -35.62 -14.68
CA LYS A 66 -5.46 -36.83 -15.27
C LYS A 66 -6.44 -37.96 -15.54
N LYS A 67 -7.56 -38.04 -14.79
CA LYS A 67 -8.61 -39.06 -14.97
C LYS A 67 -9.56 -38.75 -16.11
N ASN A 68 -9.74 -37.46 -16.45
CA ASN A 68 -10.65 -37.00 -17.52
C ASN A 68 -9.98 -36.90 -18.90
N THR A 69 -8.67 -37.09 -19.01
CA THR A 69 -7.92 -37.11 -20.29
C THR A 69 -7.74 -38.50 -20.88
N GLY A 70 -8.45 -39.50 -20.34
CA GLY A 70 -8.57 -40.81 -20.98
C GLY A 70 -9.51 -40.77 -22.17
N MET A 71 -9.08 -40.12 -23.24
CA MET A 71 -9.79 -40.16 -24.54
C MET A 71 -9.59 -41.53 -25.14
N SER A 72 -10.59 -42.38 -24.95
CA SER A 72 -10.78 -43.55 -25.79
C SER A 72 -11.18 -43.05 -27.19
N ALA A 73 -10.30 -43.28 -28.13
CA ALA A 73 -10.60 -43.02 -29.55
C ALA A 73 -11.63 -44.06 -30.05
N ASN A 74 -12.89 -43.72 -29.93
CA ASN A 74 -13.92 -44.47 -30.68
C ASN A 74 -14.20 -43.68 -31.95
N SER A 75 -13.68 -44.18 -33.08
CA SER A 75 -13.92 -43.65 -34.42
C SER A 75 -15.34 -43.99 -34.88
N SER A 76 -16.26 -43.12 -34.58
CA SER A 76 -17.56 -43.08 -35.30
C SER A 76 -17.45 -42.02 -36.40
N SER A 77 -17.36 -42.47 -37.64
CA SER A 77 -17.31 -41.60 -38.82
C SER A 77 -18.69 -40.98 -39.08
N TYR A 78 -18.92 -39.80 -38.43
CA TYR A 78 -20.00 -38.94 -38.89
C TYR A 78 -19.47 -38.10 -40.07
N THR A 79 -19.97 -38.34 -41.24
CA THR A 79 -19.85 -37.44 -42.41
C THR A 79 -20.64 -36.15 -42.12
N ILE A 80 -20.04 -35.27 -41.31
CA ILE A 80 -20.50 -33.91 -41.17
C ILE A 80 -20.23 -33.25 -42.53
N GLY A 81 -21.31 -32.91 -43.27
CA GLY A 81 -21.20 -32.35 -44.62
C GLY A 81 -20.24 -31.12 -44.62
N MET A 82 -19.50 -30.95 -45.71
CA MET A 82 -18.52 -29.83 -45.86
C MET A 82 -19.08 -28.45 -45.50
N TRP A 83 -20.42 -28.32 -45.54
CA TRP A 83 -21.11 -27.11 -45.15
C TRP A 83 -21.03 -26.82 -43.63
N ALA A 84 -21.13 -27.84 -42.79
CA ALA A 84 -21.00 -27.68 -41.32
C ALA A 84 -19.59 -27.24 -40.91
N TRP A 85 -18.55 -27.73 -41.59
CA TRP A 85 -17.17 -27.26 -41.38
C TRP A 85 -16.97 -25.78 -41.75
N ARG A 86 -17.64 -25.33 -42.84
CA ARG A 86 -17.60 -23.90 -43.25
C ARG A 86 -18.31 -23.01 -42.25
N VAL A 87 -19.47 -23.43 -41.72
CA VAL A 87 -20.18 -22.70 -40.67
C VAL A 87 -19.38 -22.66 -39.39
N ALA A 88 -18.78 -23.77 -38.95
CA ALA A 88 -17.92 -23.82 -37.76
C ALA A 88 -16.67 -22.90 -37.91
N ALA A 89 -16.06 -22.86 -39.10
CA ALA A 89 -14.93 -21.98 -39.38
C ALA A 89 -15.33 -20.49 -39.30
N VAL A 90 -16.49 -20.11 -39.83
CA VAL A 90 -16.99 -18.71 -39.74
C VAL A 90 -17.32 -18.33 -38.31
N VAL A 91 -17.94 -19.21 -37.53
CA VAL A 91 -18.23 -18.97 -36.12
C VAL A 91 -16.94 -18.82 -35.31
N LEU A 92 -15.95 -19.70 -35.55
CA LEU A 92 -14.64 -19.61 -34.89
C LEU A 92 -13.91 -18.29 -35.24
N LEU A 93 -13.95 -17.87 -36.51
CA LEU A 93 -13.37 -16.61 -36.93
C LEU A 93 -14.11 -15.40 -36.28
N ALA A 94 -15.43 -15.44 -36.21
CA ALA A 94 -16.21 -14.40 -35.54
C ALA A 94 -15.89 -14.34 -34.03
N VAL A 95 -15.88 -15.48 -33.36
CA VAL A 95 -15.50 -15.56 -31.91
C VAL A 95 -14.08 -15.11 -31.71
N SER A 96 -13.12 -15.53 -32.54
CA SER A 96 -11.74 -15.11 -32.47
C SER A 96 -11.58 -13.60 -32.71
N SER A 97 -12.30 -13.03 -33.67
CA SER A 97 -12.27 -11.59 -33.94
C SER A 97 -12.86 -10.78 -32.80
N VAL A 98 -13.98 -11.22 -32.22
CA VAL A 98 -14.58 -10.57 -31.04
C VAL A 98 -13.63 -10.71 -29.82
N SER A 99 -13.07 -11.90 -29.61
CA SER A 99 -12.10 -12.11 -28.53
C SER A 99 -10.85 -11.23 -28.70
N LEU A 100 -10.34 -11.15 -29.94
CA LEU A 100 -9.17 -10.31 -30.27
C LEU A 100 -9.51 -8.82 -30.10
N TYR A 101 -10.71 -8.39 -30.51
CA TYR A 101 -11.19 -7.02 -30.28
C TYR A 101 -11.28 -6.68 -28.80
N LEU A 102 -11.92 -7.56 -28.00
CA LEU A 102 -12.03 -7.38 -26.54
C LEU A 102 -10.66 -7.41 -25.83
N LEU A 103 -9.76 -8.30 -26.25
CA LEU A 103 -8.38 -8.35 -25.75
C LEU A 103 -7.59 -7.09 -26.15
N ASN A 104 -7.77 -6.58 -27.36
CA ASN A 104 -7.10 -5.36 -27.82
C ASN A 104 -7.65 -4.10 -27.15
N GLU A 105 -8.95 -4.05 -26.85
CA GLU A 105 -9.55 -2.97 -26.06
C GLU A 105 -9.02 -2.97 -24.61
N GLN A 106 -8.79 -4.16 -24.03
CA GLN A 106 -8.13 -4.29 -22.73
C GLN A 106 -6.62 -4.00 -22.81
N ALA A 107 -5.93 -4.36 -23.89
CA ALA A 107 -4.50 -4.11 -24.05
C ALA A 107 -4.16 -2.63 -24.30
N GLY A 108 -5.08 -1.86 -24.88
CA GLY A 108 -4.88 -0.42 -25.11
C GLY A 108 -4.91 0.48 -23.86
N ARG A 109 -5.30 -0.10 -22.71
CA ARG A 109 -5.39 0.62 -21.42
C ARG A 109 -4.24 0.31 -20.48
N SER A 110 -3.06 0.04 -21.01
CA SER A 110 -1.86 -0.15 -20.21
C SER A 110 -1.38 1.21 -19.66
N GLU A 111 -1.95 1.64 -18.57
CA GLU A 111 -1.50 2.84 -17.85
C GLU A 111 -0.19 2.52 -17.14
N ASN A 112 0.90 3.14 -17.57
CA ASN A 112 2.17 3.08 -16.85
C ASN A 112 1.99 3.77 -15.50
N LEU A 113 2.22 3.03 -14.42
CA LEU A 113 2.23 3.61 -13.08
C LEU A 113 3.48 4.49 -12.92
N LEU A 114 3.26 5.69 -12.44
CA LEU A 114 4.31 6.59 -11.99
C LEU A 114 4.57 6.33 -10.50
N GLU A 115 5.83 6.27 -10.15
CA GLU A 115 6.31 6.14 -8.78
C GLU A 115 6.82 7.48 -8.27
N ARG A 116 6.43 7.87 -7.05
CA ARG A 116 6.98 8.99 -6.30
C ARG A 116 7.40 8.51 -4.92
N TYR A 117 8.70 8.52 -4.69
CA TYR A 117 9.32 8.21 -3.40
C TYR A 117 9.90 9.46 -2.77
N VAL A 118 9.65 9.66 -1.49
CA VAL A 118 10.16 10.77 -0.68
C VAL A 118 11.24 10.24 0.27
N PRO A 119 12.48 10.73 0.17
CA PRO A 119 13.57 10.27 1.04
C PRO A 119 13.44 10.81 2.47
N THR A 120 14.37 10.37 3.34
CA THR A 120 14.51 10.88 4.72
C THR A 120 14.55 12.39 4.77
N ALA A 121 13.90 12.98 5.76
CA ALA A 121 13.86 14.42 6.05
C ALA A 121 13.25 15.30 4.94
N ALA A 122 12.63 14.72 3.93
CA ALA A 122 12.01 15.45 2.84
C ALA A 122 10.48 15.39 2.93
N LEU A 123 9.85 16.42 2.38
CA LEU A 123 8.40 16.49 2.11
C LEU A 123 8.24 16.76 0.62
N GLN A 124 7.25 16.16 -0.01
CA GLN A 124 6.99 16.38 -1.42
C GLN A 124 5.52 16.66 -1.66
N GLN A 125 5.24 17.80 -2.29
CA GLN A 125 3.93 18.11 -2.82
C GLN A 125 3.87 17.78 -4.31
N LEU A 126 2.79 17.15 -4.75
CA LEU A 126 2.53 16.87 -6.17
C LEU A 126 1.05 17.09 -6.49
N THR A 127 0.79 17.28 -7.78
CA THR A 127 -0.58 17.33 -8.31
C THR A 127 -0.76 16.13 -9.23
N LEU A 128 -1.77 15.34 -8.96
CA LEU A 128 -2.13 14.17 -9.76
C LEU A 128 -2.80 14.58 -11.08
N PRO A 129 -2.90 13.67 -12.07
CA PRO A 129 -3.48 13.97 -13.40
C PRO A 129 -4.92 14.50 -13.37
N ASP A 130 -5.70 14.11 -12.35
CA ASP A 130 -7.08 14.60 -12.14
C ASP A 130 -7.15 15.99 -11.50
N GLY A 131 -6.00 16.53 -11.04
CA GLY A 131 -5.90 17.78 -10.30
C GLY A 131 -6.01 17.63 -8.77
N THR A 132 -6.07 16.42 -8.24
CA THR A 132 -5.94 16.14 -6.80
C THR A 132 -4.55 16.56 -6.33
N LYS A 133 -4.47 17.29 -5.21
CA LYS A 133 -3.20 17.65 -4.58
C LYS A 133 -2.86 16.64 -3.51
N VAL A 134 -1.61 16.20 -3.51
CA VAL A 134 -1.09 15.25 -2.53
C VAL A 134 0.16 15.83 -1.90
N MET A 135 0.25 15.75 -0.58
CA MET A 135 1.48 16.01 0.16
C MET A 135 1.97 14.69 0.74
N LEU A 136 3.19 14.30 0.39
CA LEU A 136 3.84 13.08 0.87
C LEU A 136 4.81 13.40 1.98
N ASN A 137 4.74 12.64 3.07
CA ASN A 137 5.70 12.71 4.17
C ASN A 137 6.99 11.93 3.84
N SER A 138 8.01 12.10 4.66
CA SER A 138 9.29 11.39 4.56
C SER A 138 9.09 9.87 4.52
N HIS A 139 9.93 9.16 3.77
CA HIS A 139 9.85 7.70 3.59
C HIS A 139 8.52 7.19 3.02
N SER A 140 7.78 8.03 2.34
CA SER A 140 6.53 7.64 1.70
C SER A 140 6.72 7.38 0.22
N MET A 141 5.94 6.45 -0.31
CA MET A 141 5.88 6.11 -1.73
C MET A 141 4.44 6.15 -2.20
N LEU A 142 4.20 6.81 -3.32
CA LEU A 142 2.91 6.85 -4.00
C LEU A 142 3.05 6.29 -5.40
N LEU A 143 2.22 5.28 -5.74
CA LEU A 143 2.05 4.82 -7.12
C LEU A 143 0.70 5.30 -7.65
N TYR A 144 0.70 5.89 -8.81
CA TYR A 144 -0.50 6.40 -9.47
C TYR A 144 -0.36 6.32 -11.00
N PRO A 145 -1.46 6.19 -11.75
CA PRO A 145 -1.41 6.11 -13.20
C PRO A 145 -1.06 7.49 -13.81
N LYS A 146 -0.46 7.47 -14.99
CA LYS A 146 -0.20 8.69 -15.76
C LYS A 146 -1.49 9.44 -16.12
N GLU A 147 -2.60 8.73 -16.29
CA GLU A 147 -3.94 9.25 -16.53
C GLU A 147 -4.97 8.33 -15.86
N PHE A 148 -6.05 8.88 -15.31
CA PHE A 148 -7.16 8.11 -14.76
C PHE A 148 -8.20 7.84 -15.85
N THR A 149 -8.12 6.71 -16.53
CA THR A 149 -9.01 6.34 -17.64
C THR A 149 -10.14 5.39 -17.23
N GLY A 150 -10.09 4.87 -15.99
CA GLY A 150 -11.05 3.90 -15.45
C GLY A 150 -12.31 4.53 -14.83
N LYS A 151 -13.17 3.67 -14.28
CA LYS A 151 -14.36 4.08 -13.50
C LYS A 151 -13.98 4.69 -12.13
N THR A 152 -12.76 4.52 -11.69
CA THR A 152 -12.22 5.01 -10.42
C THR A 152 -10.86 5.65 -10.62
N ARG A 153 -10.45 6.50 -9.69
CA ARG A 153 -9.14 7.13 -9.62
C ARG A 153 -8.36 6.48 -8.48
N SER A 154 -7.65 5.39 -8.80
CA SER A 154 -6.98 4.59 -7.77
C SER A 154 -5.49 4.94 -7.67
N VAL A 155 -5.01 5.06 -6.43
CA VAL A 155 -3.59 5.25 -6.08
C VAL A 155 -3.19 4.28 -4.97
N TYR A 156 -1.89 4.00 -4.85
CA TYR A 156 -1.34 3.11 -3.84
C TYR A 156 -0.34 3.85 -2.99
N LEU A 157 -0.53 3.79 -1.67
CA LEU A 157 0.28 4.48 -0.69
C LEU A 157 1.02 3.50 0.21
N VAL A 158 2.31 3.74 0.38
CA VAL A 158 3.14 3.19 1.47
C VAL A 158 3.72 4.38 2.22
N GLY A 159 3.47 4.51 3.52
CA GLY A 159 3.89 5.66 4.30
C GLY A 159 2.74 6.62 4.61
N GLU A 160 2.99 7.90 4.65
CA GLU A 160 2.01 8.92 5.02
C GLU A 160 1.80 9.97 3.94
N ALA A 161 0.53 10.28 3.68
CA ALA A 161 0.13 11.30 2.75
C ALA A 161 -1.14 12.03 3.16
N ASP A 162 -1.19 13.31 2.84
CA ASP A 162 -2.40 14.12 2.85
C ASP A 162 -2.93 14.26 1.43
N PHE A 163 -4.23 14.03 1.27
CA PHE A 163 -4.92 14.07 -0.01
C PHE A 163 -6.00 15.16 0.01
N LYS A 164 -5.83 16.16 -0.84
CA LYS A 164 -6.89 17.14 -1.14
C LYS A 164 -7.50 16.78 -2.48
N VAL A 165 -8.53 15.92 -2.42
CA VAL A 165 -9.13 15.27 -3.60
C VAL A 165 -10.00 16.25 -4.37
N LYS A 166 -9.76 16.34 -5.69
CA LYS A 166 -10.64 17.11 -6.59
C LYS A 166 -12.02 16.48 -6.66
N PRO A 167 -13.09 17.24 -6.43
CA PRO A 167 -14.46 16.74 -6.45
C PRO A 167 -14.85 16.09 -7.79
N ASP A 168 -15.21 14.80 -7.76
CA ASP A 168 -15.82 14.07 -8.86
C ASP A 168 -16.61 12.88 -8.31
N LYS A 169 -17.94 13.00 -8.32
CA LYS A 169 -18.86 11.95 -7.84
C LYS A 169 -19.01 10.77 -8.80
N LYS A 170 -18.64 10.93 -10.09
CA LYS A 170 -18.76 9.89 -11.08
C LYS A 170 -17.59 8.92 -11.08
N HIS A 171 -16.41 9.42 -10.69
CA HIS A 171 -15.17 8.64 -10.62
C HIS A 171 -14.60 8.74 -9.20
N PRO A 172 -14.98 7.86 -8.28
CA PRO A 172 -14.46 7.86 -6.90
C PRO A 172 -12.92 7.81 -6.88
N PHE A 173 -12.31 8.57 -5.96
CA PHE A 173 -10.88 8.51 -5.68
C PHE A 173 -10.63 7.47 -4.61
N ILE A 174 -9.70 6.56 -4.85
CA ILE A 174 -9.43 5.42 -3.99
C ILE A 174 -7.96 5.40 -3.61
N VAL A 175 -7.67 5.49 -2.31
CA VAL A 175 -6.33 5.25 -1.76
C VAL A 175 -6.27 3.84 -1.20
N LYS A 176 -5.36 3.03 -1.72
CA LYS A 176 -5.09 1.68 -1.22
C LYS A 176 -3.80 1.71 -0.40
N ALA A 177 -3.88 1.25 0.84
CA ALA A 177 -2.75 1.26 1.77
C ALA A 177 -2.82 0.02 2.68
N CYS A 178 -1.87 -0.89 2.55
CA CYS A 178 -1.88 -2.19 3.25
C CYS A 178 -3.24 -2.92 3.08
N ASP A 179 -3.89 -3.26 4.20
CA ASP A 179 -5.16 -3.98 4.23
C ASP A 179 -6.38 -3.03 4.20
N MET A 180 -6.18 -1.75 3.89
CA MET A 180 -7.19 -0.70 3.97
C MET A 180 -7.37 0.00 2.63
N GLN A 181 -8.61 0.33 2.30
CA GLN A 181 -9.00 1.14 1.16
C GLN A 181 -9.81 2.35 1.64
N VAL A 182 -9.41 3.54 1.23
CA VAL A 182 -10.10 4.80 1.54
C VAL A 182 -10.71 5.36 0.27
N THR A 183 -12.03 5.50 0.24
CA THR A 183 -12.80 6.01 -0.90
C THR A 183 -13.31 7.42 -0.64
N ALA A 184 -13.00 8.34 -1.55
CA ALA A 184 -13.30 9.77 -1.47
C ALA A 184 -13.96 10.29 -2.75
N LEU A 185 -14.86 11.29 -2.61
CA LEU A 185 -15.56 11.92 -3.74
C LEU A 185 -15.18 13.41 -3.95
N GLY A 186 -14.37 13.97 -3.06
CA GLY A 186 -13.99 15.38 -3.04
C GLY A 186 -13.81 15.84 -1.60
N THR A 187 -12.75 15.40 -0.95
CA THR A 187 -12.52 15.47 0.49
C THR A 187 -11.06 15.79 0.75
N GLU A 188 -10.76 16.30 1.95
CA GLU A 188 -9.39 16.44 2.44
C GLU A 188 -9.17 15.47 3.61
N PHE A 189 -8.19 14.57 3.50
CA PHE A 189 -7.91 13.56 4.52
C PHE A 189 -6.44 13.12 4.52
N ASN A 190 -5.96 12.73 5.69
CA ASN A 190 -4.64 12.16 5.90
C ASN A 190 -4.73 10.64 6.04
N VAL A 191 -3.77 9.93 5.44
CA VAL A 191 -3.57 8.48 5.63
C VAL A 191 -2.15 8.27 6.11
N ASN A 192 -1.99 7.65 7.29
CA ASN A 192 -0.72 7.18 7.81
C ASN A 192 -0.71 5.65 7.81
N ALA A 193 0.04 5.09 6.87
CA ALA A 193 0.12 3.66 6.59
C ALA A 193 1.58 3.21 6.47
N TYR A 194 2.42 3.67 7.40
CA TYR A 194 3.78 3.16 7.48
C TYR A 194 3.78 1.69 7.86
N PRO A 195 4.57 0.89 7.18
CA PRO A 195 4.60 -0.55 7.38
C PRO A 195 5.07 -0.99 8.75
N GLU A 196 6.00 -0.24 9.34
CA GLU A 196 6.54 -0.48 10.67
C GLU A 196 5.62 -0.09 11.81
N ASN A 197 4.63 0.79 11.57
CA ASN A 197 3.65 1.16 12.59
C ASN A 197 2.70 -0.01 12.87
N SER A 198 2.29 -0.17 14.11
CA SER A 198 1.31 -1.20 14.53
C SER A 198 -0.10 -0.89 14.01
N GLU A 199 -0.40 0.38 13.74
CA GLU A 199 -1.69 0.87 13.31
C GLU A 199 -1.64 1.57 11.95
N LEU A 200 -2.76 1.49 11.21
CA LEU A 200 -3.06 2.33 10.06
C LEU A 200 -4.04 3.40 10.54
N LEU A 201 -3.75 4.66 10.23
CA LEU A 201 -4.58 5.78 10.64
C LEU A 201 -5.15 6.48 9.41
N THR A 202 -6.45 6.77 9.43
CA THR A 202 -7.10 7.62 8.44
C THR A 202 -7.85 8.73 9.16
N THR A 203 -7.46 9.98 8.95
CA THR A 203 -8.07 11.17 9.57
C THR A 203 -8.77 12.01 8.53
N LEU A 204 -10.04 12.29 8.74
CA LEU A 204 -10.82 13.16 7.85
C LEU A 204 -10.73 14.62 8.31
N LEU A 205 -10.30 15.50 7.39
CA LEU A 205 -10.18 16.93 7.61
C LEU A 205 -11.43 17.67 7.09
N GLU A 206 -11.88 17.35 5.87
CA GLU A 206 -13.04 17.98 5.24
C GLU A 206 -13.81 16.97 4.35
N GLY A 207 -15.14 17.03 4.38
CA GLY A 207 -16.01 16.21 3.53
C GLY A 207 -16.46 14.92 4.19
N SER A 208 -16.37 13.79 3.47
CA SER A 208 -16.70 12.44 3.96
C SER A 208 -15.88 11.40 3.22
N VAL A 209 -15.32 10.44 3.91
CA VAL A 209 -14.63 9.28 3.34
C VAL A 209 -15.21 7.98 3.85
N LYS A 210 -15.21 6.98 2.99
CA LYS A 210 -15.53 5.59 3.33
C LYS A 210 -14.22 4.81 3.44
N VAL A 211 -14.04 4.09 4.54
CA VAL A 211 -12.90 3.20 4.77
C VAL A 211 -13.41 1.75 4.77
N GLU A 212 -12.76 0.92 3.98
CA GLU A 212 -13.05 -0.51 3.83
C GLU A 212 -11.79 -1.32 4.11
N PHE A 213 -11.94 -2.54 4.60
CA PHE A 213 -10.84 -3.44 4.95
C PHE A 213 -10.88 -4.69 4.07
N ASN A 214 -9.72 -5.18 3.63
CA ASN A 214 -9.66 -6.33 2.73
C ASN A 214 -10.18 -7.64 3.36
N GLU A 215 -9.97 -7.81 4.66
CA GLU A 215 -10.30 -9.05 5.38
C GLU A 215 -11.62 -8.96 6.17
N LEU A 216 -12.20 -7.78 6.31
CA LEU A 216 -13.44 -7.54 7.04
C LEU A 216 -14.51 -7.08 6.05
N SER A 217 -15.71 -7.68 6.14
CA SER A 217 -16.89 -7.19 5.40
C SER A 217 -17.47 -5.92 6.03
N ASP A 218 -16.64 -5.12 6.69
CA ASP A 218 -17.03 -3.94 7.45
C ASP A 218 -16.57 -2.66 6.73
N GLU A 219 -17.39 -1.63 6.81
CA GLU A 219 -17.10 -0.31 6.26
C GLU A 219 -17.37 0.77 7.29
N VAL A 220 -16.51 1.78 7.33
CA VAL A 220 -16.65 2.91 8.25
C VAL A 220 -16.70 4.20 7.45
N ILE A 221 -17.70 5.04 7.73
CA ILE A 221 -17.80 6.38 7.15
C ILE A 221 -17.33 7.39 8.19
N LEU A 222 -16.30 8.17 7.85
CA LEU A 222 -15.77 9.22 8.71
C LEU A 222 -16.45 10.56 8.43
N VAL A 223 -16.63 11.33 9.48
CA VAL A 223 -17.01 12.76 9.45
C VAL A 223 -15.81 13.63 9.86
N PRO A 224 -15.79 14.92 9.48
CA PRO A 224 -14.66 15.81 9.78
C PRO A 224 -14.27 15.81 11.26
N GLY A 225 -12.95 15.74 11.53
CA GLY A 225 -12.38 15.63 12.87
C GLY A 225 -12.28 14.20 13.41
N GLN A 226 -12.83 13.20 12.73
CA GLN A 226 -12.68 11.80 13.13
C GLN A 226 -11.42 11.17 12.51
N GLN A 227 -10.83 10.27 13.27
CA GLN A 227 -9.76 9.38 12.87
C GLN A 227 -10.17 7.93 13.09
N LEU A 228 -9.95 7.11 12.10
CA LEU A 228 -10.00 5.65 12.21
C LEU A 228 -8.60 5.14 12.50
N ALA A 229 -8.43 4.38 13.57
CA ALA A 229 -7.24 3.61 13.88
C ALA A 229 -7.53 2.13 13.68
N TYR A 230 -6.77 1.47 12.79
CA TYR A 230 -6.87 0.04 12.52
C TYR A 230 -5.58 -0.66 12.92
N ASN A 231 -5.68 -1.58 13.86
CA ASN A 231 -4.54 -2.36 14.35
C ASN A 231 -4.29 -3.56 13.42
N LYS A 232 -3.09 -3.61 12.84
CA LYS A 232 -2.71 -4.63 11.84
C LYS A 232 -2.59 -6.05 12.40
N GLN A 233 -2.32 -6.19 13.70
CA GLN A 233 -2.15 -7.49 14.34
C GLN A 233 -3.49 -8.06 14.82
N THR A 234 -4.28 -7.25 15.55
CA THR A 234 -5.56 -7.68 16.10
C THR A 234 -6.70 -7.60 15.09
N LYS A 235 -6.50 -6.93 13.96
CA LYS A 235 -7.52 -6.64 12.93
C LYS A 235 -8.73 -5.87 13.47
N GLN A 236 -8.56 -5.21 14.60
CA GLN A 236 -9.60 -4.38 15.21
C GLN A 236 -9.44 -2.92 14.80
N HIS A 237 -10.53 -2.20 14.71
CA HIS A 237 -10.51 -0.77 14.46
C HIS A 237 -11.26 0.00 15.55
N SER A 238 -10.90 1.26 15.71
CA SER A 238 -11.53 2.19 16.64
C SER A 238 -11.63 3.58 16.04
N LEU A 239 -12.67 4.33 16.45
CA LEU A 239 -12.83 5.72 16.08
C LEU A 239 -12.28 6.63 17.19
N GLN A 240 -11.49 7.60 16.80
CA GLN A 240 -10.84 8.58 17.68
C GLN A 240 -11.14 10.00 17.19
N GLN A 241 -10.92 10.99 18.04
CA GLN A 241 -11.00 12.42 17.71
C GLN A 241 -9.67 13.09 18.09
N PRO A 242 -8.65 13.02 17.23
CA PRO A 242 -7.37 13.65 17.50
C PRO A 242 -7.44 15.16 17.33
N GLU A 243 -6.47 15.87 17.89
CA GLU A 243 -6.23 17.27 17.56
C GLU A 243 -5.73 17.36 16.11
N ILE A 244 -6.51 17.97 15.23
CA ILE A 244 -6.20 18.06 13.78
C ILE A 244 -4.86 18.78 13.54
N ASP A 245 -4.51 19.77 14.39
CA ASP A 245 -3.22 20.43 14.32
C ASP A 245 -2.04 19.49 14.56
N ASP A 246 -2.19 18.49 15.44
CA ASP A 246 -1.19 17.46 15.68
C ASP A 246 -1.06 16.52 14.47
N VAL A 247 -2.19 16.10 13.87
CA VAL A 247 -2.21 15.22 12.67
C VAL A 247 -1.54 15.89 11.47
N THR A 248 -1.70 17.19 11.31
CA THR A 248 -1.17 17.93 10.16
C THR A 248 0.17 18.63 10.42
N ALA A 249 0.70 18.52 11.64
CA ALA A 249 1.96 19.17 12.06
C ALA A 249 3.15 18.83 11.17
N TRP A 250 3.23 17.58 10.71
CA TRP A 250 4.30 17.12 9.82
C TRP A 250 4.37 17.90 8.50
N GLN A 251 3.24 18.40 7.98
CA GLN A 251 3.20 19.23 6.77
C GLN A 251 3.98 20.55 6.94
N ARG A 252 4.06 21.05 8.16
CA ARG A 252 4.87 22.21 8.54
C ARG A 252 6.29 21.84 8.95
N GLY A 253 6.60 20.53 8.96
CA GLY A 253 7.88 19.97 9.35
C GLY A 253 8.07 19.84 10.87
N GLU A 254 7.03 20.08 11.67
CA GLU A 254 7.03 19.83 13.11
C GLU A 254 7.00 18.32 13.39
N LEU A 255 7.51 17.92 14.57
CA LEU A 255 7.40 16.55 15.08
C LEU A 255 6.41 16.55 16.25
N VAL A 256 5.40 15.73 16.16
CA VAL A 256 4.42 15.55 17.23
C VAL A 256 4.30 14.05 17.53
N PHE A 257 4.63 13.69 18.76
CA PHE A 257 4.51 12.34 19.29
C PHE A 257 3.36 12.33 20.29
N GLY A 258 2.31 11.59 20.01
CA GLY A 258 1.11 11.51 20.84
C GLY A 258 0.96 10.13 21.48
N ASN A 259 1.27 10.01 22.78
CA ASN A 259 1.16 8.74 23.53
C ASN A 259 1.91 7.56 22.86
N MET A 260 3.12 7.80 22.42
CA MET A 260 3.96 6.82 21.74
C MET A 260 5.00 6.25 22.71
N THR A 261 5.34 4.98 22.55
CA THR A 261 6.48 4.35 23.22
C THR A 261 7.81 4.92 22.67
N LEU A 262 8.91 4.77 23.42
CA LEU A 262 10.21 5.22 22.92
C LEU A 262 10.63 4.52 21.62
N GLY A 263 10.29 3.24 21.45
CA GLY A 263 10.57 2.51 20.21
C GLY A 263 9.85 3.11 19.01
N GLU A 264 8.56 3.44 19.14
CA GLU A 264 7.78 4.11 18.11
C GLU A 264 8.35 5.52 17.82
N ILE A 265 8.72 6.28 18.85
CA ILE A 265 9.35 7.59 18.69
C ILE A 265 10.67 7.48 17.92
N PHE A 266 11.53 6.51 18.24
CA PHE A 266 12.78 6.33 17.51
C PHE A 266 12.56 5.94 16.05
N THR A 267 11.55 5.12 15.77
CA THR A 267 11.14 4.80 14.40
C THR A 267 10.70 6.04 13.62
N GLU A 268 9.95 6.94 14.25
CA GLU A 268 9.56 8.23 13.63
C GLU A 268 10.78 9.15 13.41
N LEU A 269 11.72 9.17 14.37
CA LEU A 269 12.93 9.98 14.25
C LEU A 269 13.83 9.51 13.10
N GLU A 270 13.89 8.21 12.79
CA GLU A 270 14.62 7.66 11.64
C GLU A 270 14.09 8.18 10.29
N ARG A 271 12.82 8.56 10.23
CA ARG A 271 12.21 9.17 9.03
C ARG A 271 12.59 10.64 8.86
N LYS A 272 12.81 11.32 9.99
CA LYS A 272 13.11 12.76 10.02
C LYS A 272 14.60 13.08 9.99
N TYR A 273 15.42 12.20 10.55
CA TYR A 273 16.84 12.40 10.69
C TYR A 273 17.63 11.23 10.06
N PRO A 274 18.83 11.48 9.50
CA PRO A 274 19.64 10.43 8.86
C PRO A 274 20.39 9.59 9.90
N TYR A 275 19.70 9.12 10.93
CA TYR A 275 20.25 8.29 12.01
C TYR A 275 19.50 6.97 12.09
N THR A 276 20.19 5.93 12.52
CA THR A 276 19.63 4.64 12.91
C THR A 276 19.71 4.47 14.41
N PHE A 277 18.60 4.20 15.06
CA PHE A 277 18.57 4.00 16.52
C PHE A 277 18.79 2.52 16.84
N ILE A 278 19.79 2.26 17.69
CA ILE A 278 20.20 0.93 18.10
C ILE A 278 19.94 0.77 19.60
N TYR A 279 19.00 -0.09 19.93
CA TYR A 279 18.58 -0.36 21.32
C TYR A 279 18.13 -1.82 21.48
N SER A 280 18.04 -2.28 22.73
CA SER A 280 17.37 -3.53 23.07
C SER A 280 15.88 -3.22 23.36
N GLU A 281 14.96 -3.87 22.65
CA GLU A 281 13.53 -3.66 22.86
C GLU A 281 13.11 -3.84 24.31
N ASN A 282 13.63 -4.87 24.99
CA ASN A 282 13.36 -5.13 26.40
C ASN A 282 13.86 -4.03 27.35
N SER A 283 14.72 -3.10 26.88
CA SER A 283 15.27 -2.02 27.70
C SER A 283 14.41 -0.77 27.72
N LEU A 284 13.53 -0.56 26.72
CA LEU A 284 12.77 0.69 26.59
C LEU A 284 11.48 0.70 27.41
N GLY A 285 10.86 -0.47 27.63
CA GLY A 285 9.56 -0.61 28.31
C GLY A 285 8.40 -0.05 27.49
N ASP A 286 7.18 -0.20 28.03
CA ASP A 286 5.92 0.14 27.35
C ASP A 286 5.35 1.51 27.74
N LYS A 287 6.14 2.31 28.47
CA LYS A 287 5.71 3.66 28.88
C LYS A 287 5.58 4.55 27.66
N THR A 288 4.47 5.25 27.56
CA THR A 288 4.18 6.18 26.48
C THR A 288 4.50 7.62 26.88
N TYR A 289 4.84 8.43 25.86
CA TYR A 289 5.26 9.82 26.03
C TYR A 289 4.53 10.70 25.01
N ARG A 290 4.45 12.00 25.34
CA ARG A 290 3.96 13.02 24.43
C ARG A 290 5.00 14.12 24.30
N PHE A 291 5.39 14.42 23.04
CA PHE A 291 6.35 15.48 22.73
C PHE A 291 5.87 16.28 21.51
N ARG A 292 6.27 17.56 21.47
CA ARG A 292 6.16 18.39 20.29
C ARG A 292 7.47 19.15 20.07
N PHE A 293 8.02 19.07 18.88
CA PHE A 293 9.25 19.74 18.51
C PHE A 293 9.01 20.61 17.27
N PRO A 294 9.63 21.81 17.23
CA PRO A 294 9.53 22.68 16.08
C PRO A 294 10.27 22.11 14.87
N LYS A 295 9.95 22.62 13.68
CA LYS A 295 10.54 22.21 12.39
C LYS A 295 12.08 22.10 12.40
N ASN A 296 12.75 23.02 13.09
CA ASN A 296 14.21 23.16 13.06
C ASN A 296 14.89 22.55 14.28
N ALA A 297 14.21 21.72 15.06
CA ALA A 297 14.83 21.02 16.17
C ALA A 297 15.97 20.13 15.66
N SER A 298 17.15 20.23 16.27
CA SER A 298 18.26 19.33 15.98
C SER A 298 18.00 17.96 16.63
N ILE A 299 18.65 16.92 16.15
CA ILE A 299 18.52 15.59 16.79
C ILE A 299 19.06 15.63 18.23
N GLU A 300 20.08 16.43 18.48
CA GLU A 300 20.67 16.62 19.80
C GLU A 300 19.67 17.25 20.77
N ASP A 301 18.94 18.30 20.35
CA ASP A 301 17.90 18.93 21.16
C ASP A 301 16.76 17.95 21.45
N VAL A 302 16.31 17.24 20.43
CA VAL A 302 15.23 16.23 20.54
C VAL A 302 15.65 15.14 21.53
N MET A 303 16.83 14.55 21.36
CA MET A 303 17.31 13.47 22.22
C MET A 303 17.59 13.94 23.65
N THR A 304 18.08 15.17 23.83
CA THR A 304 18.26 15.75 25.16
C THR A 304 16.94 15.83 25.92
N ILE A 305 15.88 16.33 25.28
CA ILE A 305 14.55 16.42 25.91
C ILE A 305 13.97 15.03 26.18
N ILE A 306 14.06 14.11 25.20
CA ILE A 306 13.54 12.75 25.34
C ILE A 306 14.23 12.05 26.52
N THR A 307 15.57 12.09 26.60
CA THR A 307 16.33 11.43 27.69
C THR A 307 16.07 12.07 29.05
N GLN A 308 15.87 13.39 29.09
CA GLN A 308 15.54 14.12 30.30
C GLN A 308 14.18 13.76 30.88
N VAL A 309 13.17 13.59 29.99
CA VAL A 309 11.81 13.21 30.38
C VAL A 309 11.70 11.72 30.67
N ALA A 310 12.36 10.86 29.91
CA ALA A 310 12.37 9.42 30.15
C ALA A 310 13.16 9.05 31.43
N GLY A 311 14.22 9.80 31.75
CA GLY A 311 14.95 9.75 33.02
C GLY A 311 15.95 8.60 33.19
N ASP A 312 15.69 7.47 32.53
CA ASP A 312 16.44 6.23 32.70
C ASP A 312 17.20 5.76 31.44
N ILE A 313 17.23 6.59 30.40
CA ILE A 313 17.95 6.31 29.16
C ILE A 313 19.06 7.32 28.90
N LYS A 314 20.14 6.86 28.28
CA LYS A 314 21.26 7.66 27.78
C LYS A 314 21.44 7.36 26.29
N TYR A 315 22.02 8.31 25.56
CA TYR A 315 22.32 8.08 24.16
C TYR A 315 23.75 8.44 23.82
N VAL A 316 24.30 7.78 22.79
CA VAL A 316 25.60 8.08 22.23
C VAL A 316 25.54 8.00 20.73
N VAL A 317 25.89 9.09 20.05
CA VAL A 317 25.94 9.14 18.58
C VAL A 317 27.36 8.75 18.12
N LYS A 318 27.42 7.80 17.15
CA LYS A 318 28.65 7.41 16.45
C LYS A 318 28.36 7.29 14.95
N GLY A 319 28.84 8.25 14.18
CA GLY A 319 28.47 8.36 12.76
C GLY A 319 26.96 8.54 12.63
N ASN A 320 26.31 7.73 11.82
CA ASN A 320 24.87 7.75 11.62
C ASN A 320 24.09 6.84 12.60
N ASN A 321 24.76 6.26 13.60
CA ASN A 321 24.12 5.38 14.58
C ASN A 321 23.95 6.09 15.92
N CYS A 322 22.73 6.05 16.46
CA CYS A 322 22.38 6.53 17.79
C CYS A 322 22.14 5.31 18.70
N TYR A 323 23.08 5.06 19.60
CA TYR A 323 23.01 3.94 20.55
C TYR A 323 22.27 4.39 21.81
N ILE A 324 21.20 3.71 22.15
CA ILE A 324 20.40 3.96 23.35
C ILE A 324 20.77 2.93 24.41
N LYS A 325 21.04 3.41 25.62
CA LYS A 325 21.35 2.60 26.80
C LYS A 325 20.46 3.01 27.95
N LYS A 326 20.06 2.05 28.73
CA LYS A 326 19.42 2.26 30.03
C LYS A 326 20.44 2.46 31.12
#